data_15c8b560512dbbc3a2edbabb0071f13d
#
_entry.id   15c8b560512dbbc3a2edbabb0071f13d
#
_cell.length_a   1.000
_cell.length_b   1.000
_cell.length_c   1.000
_cell.angle_alpha   90.00
_cell.angle_beta   90.00
_cell.angle_gamma   90.00
#
_symmetry.space_group_name_H-M   'P 1'
#
loop_
_entity.id
_entity.type
_entity.pdbx_description
1 polymer ?
#
loop_
_entity_poly.entity_id
_entity_poly.type
_entity_poly.pdbx_seq_one_letter_code
_entity_poly.pdbx_strand_id
1 'polypeptide(L)'
;MIEPIKDPKMRLNFQERQQKRMALMEDVSDYIKETILYCDDEEEMIALGSVLQILSKDILTTVMPKDDWRNAITTFATDVEKETDYASIRKQYRDFM
;
A
#
# COMPACT_ATOMS: atom_id res chain seq x y z
N MET A 1 -12.90 -3.20 10.38
CA MET A 1 -13.42 -2.49 9.21
C MET A 1 -13.28 -1.00 9.41
N ILE A 2 -12.84 -0.30 8.39
CA ILE A 2 -12.62 1.14 8.45
C ILE A 2 -13.88 1.85 8.00
N GLU A 3 -14.39 2.75 8.84
CA GLU A 3 -15.54 3.55 8.49
C GLU A 3 -15.12 4.84 7.78
N PRO A 4 -15.78 5.21 6.68
CA PRO A 4 -15.49 6.48 6.04
C PRO A 4 -15.93 7.66 6.91
N ILE A 5 -15.22 8.76 6.78
CA ILE A 5 -15.61 10.01 7.42
C ILE A 5 -16.85 10.56 6.70
N LYS A 6 -17.98 10.56 7.38
CA LYS A 6 -19.26 10.97 6.77
C LYS A 6 -19.43 12.48 6.66
N ASP A 7 -18.79 13.22 7.55
CA ASP A 7 -18.84 14.69 7.58
C ASP A 7 -17.44 15.25 7.32
N PRO A 8 -17.20 15.95 6.19
CA PRO A 8 -15.89 16.51 5.89
C PRO A 8 -15.44 17.59 6.86
N LYS A 9 -16.34 18.10 7.72
CA LYS A 9 -15.99 19.05 8.77
C LYS A 9 -15.49 18.37 10.04
N MET A 10 -15.81 17.09 10.22
CA MET A 10 -15.32 16.30 11.34
C MET A 10 -13.94 15.75 11.02
N ARG A 11 -12.91 16.41 11.52
CA ARG A 11 -11.55 15.92 11.41
C ARG A 11 -11.20 15.09 12.62
N LEU A 12 -10.71 13.89 12.38
CA LEU A 12 -10.16 13.06 13.45
C LEU A 12 -8.94 13.75 14.04
N ASN A 13 -8.72 13.61 15.35
CA ASN A 13 -7.50 14.09 15.98
C ASN A 13 -6.30 13.24 15.52
N PHE A 14 -5.10 13.62 15.92
CA PHE A 14 -3.88 12.95 15.49
C PHE A 14 -3.86 11.46 15.84
N GLN A 15 -4.25 11.12 17.09
CA GLN A 15 -4.27 9.72 17.53
C GLN A 15 -5.29 8.89 16.76
N GLU A 16 -6.49 9.43 16.55
CA GLU A 16 -7.53 8.75 15.78
C GLU A 16 -7.11 8.51 14.35
N ARG A 17 -6.42 9.48 13.73
CA ARG A 17 -5.88 9.32 12.38
C ARG A 17 -4.81 8.26 12.31
N GLN A 18 -3.94 8.18 13.31
CA GLN A 18 -2.92 7.13 13.37
C GLN A 18 -3.54 5.75 13.54
N GLN A 19 -4.51 5.61 14.42
CA GLN A 19 -5.23 4.37 14.61
C GLN A 19 -5.94 3.92 13.33
N LYS A 20 -6.60 4.85 12.65
CA LYS A 20 -7.26 4.56 11.38
C LYS A 20 -6.27 4.13 10.30
N ARG A 21 -5.12 4.82 10.23
CA ARG A 21 -4.06 4.45 9.29
C ARG A 21 -3.51 3.05 9.56
N MET A 22 -3.27 2.70 10.83
CA MET A 22 -2.79 1.38 11.21
C MET A 22 -3.81 0.31 10.87
N ALA A 23 -5.09 0.54 11.15
CA ALA A 23 -6.17 -0.37 10.81
C ALA A 23 -6.27 -0.57 9.29
N LEU A 24 -6.13 0.51 8.52
CA LEU A 24 -6.12 0.46 7.06
C LEU A 24 -4.96 -0.39 6.54
N MET A 25 -3.76 -0.17 7.07
CA MET A 25 -2.58 -0.94 6.68
C MET A 25 -2.75 -2.42 7.00
N GLU A 26 -3.30 -2.73 8.17
CA GLU A 26 -3.54 -4.10 8.59
C GLU A 26 -4.55 -4.80 7.68
N ASP A 27 -5.70 -4.17 7.42
CA ASP A 27 -6.74 -4.72 6.55
C ASP A 27 -6.23 -4.95 5.13
N VAL A 28 -5.53 -3.98 4.56
CA VAL A 28 -4.98 -4.10 3.20
C VAL A 28 -3.88 -5.16 3.16
N SER A 29 -3.00 -5.18 4.15
CA SER A 29 -1.92 -6.18 4.24
C SER A 29 -2.48 -7.58 4.33
N ASP A 30 -3.50 -7.81 5.15
CA ASP A 30 -4.15 -9.12 5.29
C ASP A 30 -4.80 -9.56 3.98
N TYR A 31 -5.47 -8.64 3.28
CA TYR A 31 -6.07 -8.93 1.99
C TYR A 31 -5.02 -9.30 0.93
N ILE A 32 -3.90 -8.58 0.89
CA ILE A 32 -2.80 -8.87 -0.04
C ILE A 32 -2.18 -10.23 0.28
N LYS A 33 -1.92 -10.53 1.54
CA LYS A 33 -1.38 -11.83 1.96
C LYS A 33 -2.30 -12.97 1.56
N GLU A 34 -3.60 -12.80 1.76
CA GLU A 34 -4.60 -13.77 1.33
C GLU A 34 -4.58 -13.95 -0.19
N THR A 35 -4.47 -12.87 -0.94
CA THR A 35 -4.39 -12.92 -2.41
C THR A 35 -3.12 -13.62 -2.89
N ILE A 36 -1.99 -13.43 -2.20
CA ILE A 36 -0.73 -14.09 -2.53
C ILE A 36 -0.87 -15.62 -2.47
N LEU A 37 -1.69 -16.14 -1.57
CA LEU A 37 -1.93 -17.58 -1.46
C LEU A 37 -2.53 -18.19 -2.74
N TYR A 38 -3.15 -17.37 -3.59
CA TYR A 38 -3.69 -17.81 -4.87
C TYR A 38 -2.71 -17.67 -6.03
N CYS A 39 -1.52 -17.13 -5.79
CA CYS A 39 -0.49 -17.04 -6.82
C CYS A 39 0.26 -18.36 -6.91
N ASP A 40 0.30 -18.94 -8.11
CA ASP A 40 0.93 -20.24 -8.32
C ASP A 40 2.44 -20.16 -8.53
N ASP A 41 2.93 -19.00 -9.01
CA ASP A 41 4.35 -18.81 -9.30
C ASP A 41 4.78 -17.36 -9.16
N GLU A 42 6.07 -17.10 -9.40
CA GLU A 42 6.65 -15.76 -9.32
C GLU A 42 6.08 -14.81 -10.39
N GLU A 43 5.71 -15.30 -11.56
CA GLU A 43 5.12 -14.47 -12.60
C GLU A 43 3.77 -13.90 -12.15
N GLU A 44 2.96 -14.70 -11.49
CA GLU A 44 1.68 -14.26 -10.95
C GLU A 44 1.86 -13.24 -9.82
N MET A 45 2.91 -13.40 -9.01
CA MET A 45 3.24 -12.40 -7.99
C MET A 45 3.69 -11.08 -8.61
N ILE A 46 4.47 -11.12 -9.67
CA ILE A 46 4.86 -9.90 -10.41
C ILE A 46 3.62 -9.23 -10.99
N ALA A 47 2.72 -10.01 -11.56
CA ALA A 47 1.45 -9.49 -12.08
C ALA A 47 0.62 -8.83 -10.97
N LEU A 48 0.54 -9.44 -9.80
CA LEU A 48 -0.15 -8.86 -8.64
C LEU A 48 0.48 -7.52 -8.24
N GLY A 49 1.80 -7.47 -8.11
CA GLY A 49 2.50 -6.23 -7.80
C GLY A 49 2.25 -5.13 -8.82
N SER A 50 2.23 -5.49 -10.11
CA SER A 50 1.95 -4.54 -11.20
C SER A 50 0.53 -3.98 -11.12
N VAL A 51 -0.44 -4.84 -10.83
CA VAL A 51 -1.84 -4.41 -10.62
C VAL A 51 -1.95 -3.47 -9.43
N LEU A 52 -1.28 -3.76 -8.34
CA LEU A 52 -1.29 -2.90 -7.15
C LEU A 52 -0.68 -1.52 -7.45
N GLN A 53 0.37 -1.45 -8.28
CA GLN A 53 0.93 -0.18 -8.71
C GLN A 53 -0.08 0.65 -9.53
N ILE A 54 -0.80 0.01 -10.43
CA ILE A 54 -1.83 0.67 -11.24
C ILE A 54 -2.94 1.21 -10.34
N LEU A 55 -3.41 0.40 -9.41
CA LEU A 55 -4.45 0.81 -8.47
C LEU A 55 -3.98 1.95 -7.56
N SER A 56 -2.73 1.89 -7.09
CA SER A 56 -2.12 2.98 -6.32
C SER A 56 -2.09 4.28 -7.10
N LYS A 57 -1.68 4.22 -8.37
CA LYS A 57 -1.69 5.37 -9.27
C LYS A 57 -3.10 5.96 -9.39
N ASP A 58 -4.09 5.12 -9.61
CA ASP A 58 -5.48 5.57 -9.78
C ASP A 58 -6.01 6.26 -8.52
N ILE A 59 -5.71 5.71 -7.36
CA ILE A 59 -6.10 6.30 -6.08
C ILE A 59 -5.42 7.66 -5.88
N LEU A 60 -4.11 7.72 -6.08
CA LEU A 60 -3.34 8.95 -5.86
C LEU A 60 -3.73 10.06 -6.83
N THR A 61 -3.98 9.72 -8.10
CA THR A 61 -4.39 10.70 -9.09
C THR A 61 -5.79 11.26 -8.84
N THR A 62 -6.60 10.57 -8.06
CA THR A 62 -7.91 11.08 -7.65
C THR A 62 -7.81 12.25 -6.68
N VAL A 63 -6.79 12.26 -5.82
CA VAL A 63 -6.66 13.21 -4.71
C VAL A 63 -5.46 14.13 -4.80
N MET A 64 -4.51 13.85 -5.68
CA MET A 64 -3.27 14.62 -5.82
C MET A 64 -3.13 15.23 -7.21
N PRO A 65 -2.65 16.49 -7.31
CA PRO A 65 -2.15 17.03 -8.57
C PRO A 65 -1.01 16.17 -9.13
N LYS A 66 -0.87 16.17 -10.44
CA LYS A 66 0.11 15.34 -11.15
C LYS A 66 1.54 15.51 -10.64
N ASP A 67 1.94 16.73 -10.33
CA ASP A 67 3.31 17.00 -9.86
C ASP A 67 3.54 16.44 -8.47
N ASP A 68 2.56 16.51 -7.58
CA ASP A 68 2.65 15.94 -6.24
C ASP A 68 2.72 14.43 -6.30
N TRP A 69 1.98 13.81 -7.20
CA TRP A 69 2.01 12.38 -7.42
C TRP A 69 3.40 11.92 -7.88
N ARG A 70 4.02 12.66 -8.82
CA ARG A 70 5.37 12.37 -9.29
C ARG A 70 6.39 12.45 -8.16
N ASN A 71 6.30 13.47 -7.31
CA ASN A 71 7.17 13.64 -6.16
C ASN A 71 7.01 12.51 -5.14
N ALA A 72 5.79 12.07 -4.89
CA ALA A 72 5.52 10.96 -3.98
C ALA A 72 6.16 9.66 -4.48
N ILE A 73 6.07 9.37 -5.76
CA ILE A 73 6.68 8.18 -6.36
C ILE A 73 8.21 8.25 -6.31
N THR A 74 8.78 9.41 -6.62
CA THR A 74 10.23 9.61 -6.57
C THR A 74 10.75 9.43 -5.15
N THR A 75 10.06 9.99 -4.16
CA THR A 75 10.43 9.85 -2.75
C THR A 75 10.37 8.39 -2.33
N PHE A 76 9.32 7.68 -2.70
CA PHE A 76 9.15 6.26 -2.40
C PHE A 76 10.30 5.43 -3.00
N ALA A 77 10.64 5.66 -4.27
CA ALA A 77 11.73 4.94 -4.92
C ALA A 77 13.08 5.19 -4.22
N THR A 78 13.33 6.44 -3.81
CA THR A 78 14.54 6.80 -3.08
C THR A 78 14.61 6.10 -1.71
N ASP A 79 13.51 6.07 -0.98
CA ASP A 79 13.43 5.41 0.31
C ASP A 79 13.67 3.90 0.18
N VAL A 80 13.10 3.28 -0.84
CA VAL A 80 13.32 1.86 -1.13
C VAL A 80 14.81 1.58 -1.36
N GLU A 81 15.49 2.41 -2.14
CA GLU A 81 16.94 2.25 -2.39
C GLU A 81 17.79 2.37 -1.13
N LYS A 82 17.40 3.26 -0.21
CA LYS A 82 18.20 3.55 0.99
C LYS A 82 17.98 2.56 2.13
N GLU A 83 16.76 2.10 2.32
CA GLU A 83 16.33 1.41 3.54
C GLU A 83 16.03 -0.07 3.32
N THR A 84 16.00 -0.51 2.07
CA THR A 84 15.44 -1.82 1.77
C THR A 84 16.40 -2.96 2.06
N ASP A 85 16.01 -3.82 2.97
CA ASP A 85 16.54 -5.18 3.07
C ASP A 85 15.68 -6.08 2.18
N TYR A 86 16.06 -6.18 0.92
CA TYR A 86 15.32 -6.97 -0.06
C TYR A 86 15.18 -8.45 0.33
N ALA A 87 16.18 -9.00 0.99
CA ALA A 87 16.15 -10.40 1.41
C ALA A 87 15.07 -10.65 2.46
N SER A 88 14.95 -9.78 3.45
CA SER A 88 13.91 -9.87 4.47
C SER A 88 12.52 -9.70 3.88
N ILE A 89 12.34 -8.74 2.98
CA ILE A 89 11.05 -8.50 2.33
C ILE A 89 10.64 -9.71 1.50
N ARG A 90 11.54 -10.24 0.69
CA ARG A 90 11.28 -11.43 -0.11
C ARG A 90 10.86 -12.61 0.75
N LYS A 91 11.59 -12.85 1.83
CA LYS A 91 11.26 -13.95 2.75
C LYS A 91 9.88 -13.78 3.35
N GLN A 92 9.55 -12.56 3.79
CA GLN A 92 8.25 -12.25 4.39
C GLN A 92 7.08 -12.64 3.48
N TYR A 93 7.18 -12.32 2.19
CA TYR A 93 6.09 -12.59 1.25
C TYR A 93 6.14 -13.99 0.65
N ARG A 94 7.31 -14.58 0.50
CA ARG A 94 7.44 -15.97 0.01
C ARG A 94 6.89 -16.99 0.97
N ASP A 95 6.96 -16.74 2.27
CA ASP A 95 6.42 -17.64 3.28
C ASP A 95 4.89 -17.81 3.17
N PHE A 96 4.21 -16.96 2.37
CA PHE A 96 2.79 -17.07 2.09
C PHE A 96 2.45 -17.79 0.78
N MET A 97 3.43 -18.18 -0.01
CA MET A 97 3.20 -18.90 -1.26
C MET A 97 3.03 -20.40 -1.06
#